data_b9a3cd92c80d59a29c67c2c5481424cf
#
_entry.id   b9a3cd92c80d59a29c67c2c5481424cf
#
_cell.length_a   1.000
_cell.length_b   1.000
_cell.length_c   1.000
_cell.angle_alpha   90.00
_cell.angle_beta   90.00
_cell.angle_gamma   90.00
#
_symmetry.space_group_name_H-M   'P 1'
#
loop_
_entity.id
_entity.type
_entity.pdbx_description
1 polymer ?
#
loop_
_entity_poly.entity_id
_entity_poly.type
_entity_poly.pdbx_seq_one_letter_code
_entity_poly.pdbx_strand_id
1 'polypeptide(L)'
;DSYQDAPDSQPEAIGGYLPLAKVYSFNPVPDTLSADKVQLVYGVQANLFTEYIPTPEHAEMMIYPRILALAEVAWSDPSVKNYDDFHARALKEVEALKAEGYHPFDLKNEIGNRPGADQPIQHLAVGKKVTYGPDAAYYPGYSAGGDSALVDGVIGGWTYGDKRWQGFIDKKRMDVTIDMEKETEIHSVGADFMQVCGPEVFMPSEVIISVSNDGKEFTELKRMEHKVVKDDKVTFTNFGWEGNAKARYIRYQASSGEFGGFLFTDEIVVK
;
A
#
# COMPACT_ATOMS: atom_id res chain seq x y z
N ASP A 1 1.99 -15.61 -6.84
CA ASP A 1 1.66 -14.65 -7.92
C ASP A 1 1.30 -13.25 -7.41
N SER A 2 1.98 -12.77 -6.38
CA SER A 2 1.93 -11.37 -5.96
C SER A 2 2.84 -10.49 -6.82
N TYR A 3 2.50 -9.22 -6.95
CA TYR A 3 3.33 -8.23 -7.65
C TYR A 3 4.75 -8.18 -7.08
N GLN A 4 5.75 -8.10 -7.96
CA GLN A 4 7.16 -7.95 -7.57
C GLN A 4 7.54 -6.47 -7.40
N ASP A 5 6.82 -5.58 -8.08
CA ASP A 5 7.05 -4.15 -8.15
C ASP A 5 5.71 -3.41 -8.26
N ALA A 6 5.72 -2.15 -8.64
CA ALA A 6 4.53 -1.34 -8.89
C ALA A 6 3.51 -2.10 -9.77
N PRO A 7 2.24 -2.22 -9.31
CA PRO A 7 1.26 -3.05 -10.02
C PRO A 7 0.97 -2.62 -11.46
N ASP A 8 1.10 -1.32 -11.77
CA ASP A 8 0.86 -0.77 -13.11
C ASP A 8 2.03 -1.04 -14.08
N SER A 9 3.18 -1.48 -13.57
CA SER A 9 4.35 -1.86 -14.37
C SER A 9 4.36 -3.34 -14.77
N GLN A 10 3.38 -4.13 -14.33
CA GLN A 10 3.35 -5.57 -14.47
C GLN A 10 2.01 -6.07 -15.02
N PRO A 11 1.96 -7.29 -15.60
CA PRO A 11 0.72 -7.99 -15.85
C PRO A 11 -0.10 -8.19 -14.57
N GLU A 12 -1.41 -8.40 -14.72
CA GLU A 12 -2.32 -8.68 -13.61
C GLU A 12 -1.81 -9.83 -12.73
N ALA A 13 -1.94 -9.66 -11.42
CA ALA A 13 -1.65 -10.65 -10.41
C ALA A 13 -2.80 -10.73 -9.40
N ILE A 14 -2.84 -11.77 -8.57
CA ILE A 14 -3.87 -11.92 -7.53
C ILE A 14 -3.91 -10.75 -6.53
N GLY A 15 -2.87 -9.93 -6.53
CA GLY A 15 -2.66 -8.84 -5.58
C GLY A 15 -1.53 -9.13 -4.59
N GLY A 16 -1.36 -8.22 -3.63
CA GLY A 16 -0.24 -8.28 -2.69
C GLY A 16 1.06 -7.75 -3.32
N TYR A 17 2.09 -7.61 -2.47
CA TYR A 17 3.40 -7.11 -2.88
C TYR A 17 4.49 -7.97 -2.26
N LEU A 18 5.27 -8.64 -3.10
CA LEU A 18 6.35 -9.55 -2.69
C LEU A 18 7.60 -9.29 -3.55
N PRO A 19 8.34 -8.20 -3.27
CA PRO A 19 9.57 -7.87 -4.00
C PRO A 19 10.69 -8.85 -3.68
N LEU A 20 11.73 -8.85 -4.52
CA LEU A 20 12.90 -9.71 -4.38
C LEU A 20 13.55 -9.59 -3.00
N ALA A 21 13.70 -8.36 -2.48
CA ALA A 21 14.24 -8.09 -1.15
C ALA A 21 13.44 -8.80 -0.04
N LYS A 22 12.12 -8.84 -0.16
CA LYS A 22 11.25 -9.50 0.81
C LYS A 22 11.42 -11.02 0.79
N VAL A 23 11.55 -11.62 -0.39
CA VAL A 23 11.85 -13.06 -0.50
C VAL A 23 13.22 -13.37 0.11
N TYR A 24 14.23 -12.57 -0.20
CA TYR A 24 15.58 -12.74 0.35
C TYR A 24 15.64 -12.57 1.87
N SER A 25 14.80 -11.72 2.45
CA SER A 25 14.73 -11.50 3.90
C SER A 25 14.14 -12.68 4.68
N PHE A 26 13.53 -13.65 3.99
CA PHE A 26 12.88 -14.80 4.64
C PHE A 26 13.87 -15.59 5.49
N ASN A 27 13.46 -15.96 6.71
CA ASN A 27 14.18 -16.87 7.57
C ASN A 27 13.38 -18.19 7.69
N PRO A 28 13.90 -19.32 7.16
CA PRO A 28 13.22 -20.62 7.24
C PRO A 28 13.05 -21.14 8.66
N VAL A 29 13.91 -20.72 9.58
CA VAL A 29 13.86 -21.12 10.98
C VAL A 29 13.33 -19.96 11.82
N PRO A 30 12.06 -19.99 12.24
CA PRO A 30 11.51 -18.93 13.10
C PRO A 30 12.25 -18.83 14.43
N ASP A 31 12.48 -17.61 14.92
CA ASP A 31 13.14 -17.36 16.21
C ASP A 31 12.37 -17.98 17.41
N THR A 32 11.08 -18.26 17.22
CA THR A 32 10.22 -18.92 18.22
C THR A 32 10.42 -20.44 18.28
N LEU A 33 11.14 -21.03 17.31
CA LEU A 33 11.37 -22.47 17.25
C LEU A 33 12.49 -22.87 18.22
N SER A 34 12.21 -23.82 19.12
CA SER A 34 13.21 -24.32 20.07
C SER A 34 14.33 -25.07 19.34
N ALA A 35 15.55 -24.99 19.88
CA ALA A 35 16.77 -25.52 19.23
C ALA A 35 16.69 -27.04 18.93
N ASP A 36 16.00 -27.82 19.77
CA ASP A 36 15.78 -29.24 19.56
C ASP A 36 14.87 -29.57 18.37
N LYS A 37 14.07 -28.60 17.90
CA LYS A 37 13.15 -28.73 16.77
C LYS A 37 13.67 -28.15 15.46
N VAL A 38 14.75 -27.38 15.48
CA VAL A 38 15.33 -26.78 14.26
C VAL A 38 15.64 -27.86 13.22
N GLN A 39 16.11 -29.04 13.65
CA GLN A 39 16.39 -30.17 12.77
C GLN A 39 15.17 -30.73 12.02
N LEU A 40 13.94 -30.31 12.38
CA LEU A 40 12.72 -30.70 11.68
C LEU A 40 12.39 -29.79 10.50
N VAL A 41 13.13 -28.70 10.32
CA VAL A 41 13.02 -27.83 9.13
C VAL A 41 13.90 -28.43 8.03
N TYR A 42 13.30 -29.11 7.08
CA TYR A 42 14.02 -29.80 6.01
C TYR A 42 14.32 -28.95 4.79
N GLY A 43 13.69 -27.80 4.66
CA GLY A 43 13.88 -26.93 3.50
C GLY A 43 12.80 -25.86 3.39
N VAL A 44 12.74 -25.23 2.23
CA VAL A 44 11.81 -24.18 1.88
C VAL A 44 10.99 -24.56 0.66
N GLN A 45 9.81 -23.95 0.50
CA GLN A 45 8.92 -24.15 -0.63
C GLN A 45 8.42 -22.81 -1.12
N ALA A 46 8.33 -22.65 -2.44
CA ALA A 46 7.55 -21.59 -3.09
C ALA A 46 6.41 -22.22 -3.88
N ASN A 47 5.27 -21.55 -3.91
CA ASN A 47 4.12 -21.94 -4.72
C ASN A 47 3.86 -20.86 -5.77
N LEU A 48 3.59 -21.29 -6.99
CA LEU A 48 3.08 -20.47 -8.07
C LEU A 48 1.67 -20.94 -8.41
N PHE A 49 0.67 -20.18 -7.98
CA PHE A 49 -0.72 -20.39 -8.38
C PHE A 49 -0.97 -19.63 -9.68
N THR A 50 -1.59 -20.29 -10.67
CA THR A 50 -1.67 -19.76 -12.03
C THR A 50 -3.03 -19.13 -12.36
N GLU A 51 -3.77 -18.73 -11.34
CA GLU A 51 -5.10 -18.16 -11.46
C GLU A 51 -5.14 -16.92 -12.36
N TYR A 52 -4.08 -16.10 -12.29
CA TYR A 52 -3.89 -14.88 -13.10
C TYR A 52 -2.69 -14.99 -14.06
N ILE A 53 -2.21 -16.20 -14.33
CA ILE A 53 -1.01 -16.43 -15.16
C ILE A 53 -1.39 -17.19 -16.44
N PRO A 54 -1.74 -16.48 -17.50
CA PRO A 54 -2.26 -17.08 -18.72
C PRO A 54 -1.19 -17.68 -19.65
N THR A 55 0.09 -17.32 -19.49
CA THR A 55 1.17 -17.75 -20.41
C THR A 55 2.41 -18.22 -19.67
N PRO A 56 3.25 -19.06 -20.31
CA PRO A 56 4.54 -19.47 -19.76
C PRO A 56 5.47 -18.29 -19.44
N GLU A 57 5.51 -17.29 -20.31
CA GLU A 57 6.33 -16.07 -20.14
C GLU A 57 5.93 -15.31 -18.88
N HIS A 58 4.61 -15.23 -18.60
CA HIS A 58 4.13 -14.63 -17.36
C HIS A 58 4.53 -15.48 -16.15
N ALA A 59 4.51 -16.81 -16.26
CA ALA A 59 5.00 -17.69 -15.18
C ALA A 59 6.50 -17.49 -14.92
N GLU A 60 7.31 -17.39 -15.97
CA GLU A 60 8.74 -17.10 -15.88
C GLU A 60 9.01 -15.76 -15.18
N MET A 61 8.28 -14.72 -15.59
CA MET A 61 8.36 -13.41 -14.94
C MET A 61 8.02 -13.50 -13.45
N MET A 62 6.98 -14.24 -13.08
CA MET A 62 6.57 -14.40 -11.69
C MET A 62 7.55 -15.22 -10.84
N ILE A 63 8.27 -16.16 -11.44
CA ILE A 63 9.26 -17.01 -10.77
C ILE A 63 10.59 -16.28 -10.62
N TYR A 64 11.12 -15.72 -11.72
CA TYR A 64 12.44 -15.11 -11.74
C TYR A 64 12.40 -13.59 -11.49
N PRO A 65 13.32 -13.05 -10.67
CA PRO A 65 14.44 -13.70 -9.97
C PRO A 65 14.10 -14.23 -8.57
N ARG A 66 12.85 -14.19 -8.13
CA ARG A 66 12.46 -14.57 -6.74
C ARG A 66 12.90 -15.99 -6.35
N ILE A 67 12.90 -16.94 -7.29
CA ILE A 67 13.39 -18.31 -7.01
C ILE A 67 14.88 -18.35 -6.71
N LEU A 68 15.67 -17.43 -7.29
CA LEU A 68 17.11 -17.31 -6.99
C LEU A 68 17.30 -16.87 -5.53
N ALA A 69 16.50 -15.92 -5.05
CA ALA A 69 16.51 -15.49 -3.67
C ALA A 69 16.15 -16.63 -2.71
N LEU A 70 15.12 -17.40 -3.04
CA LEU A 70 14.71 -18.55 -2.23
C LEU A 70 15.78 -19.63 -2.22
N ALA A 71 16.45 -19.90 -3.34
CA ALA A 71 17.55 -20.84 -3.43
C ALA A 71 18.72 -20.42 -2.52
N GLU A 72 19.11 -19.13 -2.55
CA GLU A 72 20.17 -18.65 -1.67
C GLU A 72 19.77 -18.70 -0.19
N VAL A 73 18.54 -18.37 0.15
CA VAL A 73 17.98 -18.53 1.51
C VAL A 73 18.06 -19.99 1.99
N ALA A 74 17.84 -20.95 1.10
CA ALA A 74 17.91 -22.38 1.44
C ALA A 74 19.34 -22.90 1.65
N TRP A 75 20.32 -22.31 0.97
CA TRP A 75 21.72 -22.79 0.96
C TRP A 75 22.66 -22.01 1.86
N SER A 76 22.32 -20.76 2.20
CA SER A 76 23.21 -19.85 2.92
C SER A 76 22.90 -19.82 4.42
N ASP A 77 23.93 -19.70 5.23
CA ASP A 77 23.77 -19.36 6.63
C ASP A 77 23.16 -17.95 6.76
N PRO A 78 22.10 -17.75 7.55
CA PRO A 78 21.47 -16.44 7.71
C PRO A 78 22.43 -15.32 8.14
N SER A 79 23.52 -15.66 8.87
CA SER A 79 24.50 -14.69 9.38
C SER A 79 25.38 -14.06 8.30
N VAL A 80 25.49 -14.71 7.12
CA VAL A 80 26.31 -14.21 5.99
C VAL A 80 25.48 -13.60 4.87
N LYS A 81 24.17 -13.52 5.02
CA LYS A 81 23.29 -12.94 4.01
C LYS A 81 23.59 -11.45 3.80
N ASN A 82 23.73 -11.05 2.53
CA ASN A 82 23.94 -9.68 2.10
C ASN A 82 23.11 -9.42 0.86
N TYR A 83 22.05 -8.60 1.01
CA TYR A 83 21.12 -8.35 -0.09
C TYR A 83 21.78 -7.61 -1.26
N ASP A 84 22.65 -6.64 -1.00
CA ASP A 84 23.27 -5.85 -2.07
C ASP A 84 24.19 -6.74 -2.94
N ASP A 85 24.96 -7.63 -2.33
CA ASP A 85 25.77 -8.63 -3.06
C ASP A 85 24.87 -9.59 -3.85
N PHE A 86 23.83 -10.13 -3.21
CA PHE A 86 22.85 -10.99 -3.87
C PHE A 86 22.18 -10.29 -5.05
N HIS A 87 21.69 -9.06 -4.86
CA HIS A 87 21.03 -8.28 -5.88
C HIS A 87 21.93 -8.04 -7.10
N ALA A 88 23.21 -7.70 -6.86
CA ALA A 88 24.19 -7.54 -7.93
C ALA A 88 24.46 -8.83 -8.74
N ARG A 89 24.40 -10.01 -8.09
CA ARG A 89 24.48 -11.31 -8.76
C ARG A 89 23.17 -11.64 -9.50
N ALA A 90 22.01 -11.38 -8.88
CA ALA A 90 20.70 -11.59 -9.49
C ALA A 90 20.50 -10.78 -10.77
N LEU A 91 21.01 -9.54 -10.83
CA LEU A 91 21.00 -8.74 -12.08
C LEU A 91 21.74 -9.44 -13.22
N LYS A 92 22.88 -10.08 -12.96
CA LYS A 92 23.63 -10.83 -13.97
C LYS A 92 22.89 -12.09 -14.42
N GLU A 93 22.29 -12.82 -13.48
CA GLU A 93 21.50 -14.02 -13.77
C GLU A 93 20.24 -13.69 -14.59
N VAL A 94 19.56 -12.55 -14.30
CA VAL A 94 18.44 -12.07 -15.09
C VAL A 94 18.84 -11.84 -16.55
N GLU A 95 20.00 -11.23 -16.80
CA GLU A 95 20.50 -11.03 -18.17
C GLU A 95 20.91 -12.35 -18.84
N ALA A 96 21.48 -13.30 -18.09
CA ALA A 96 21.78 -14.64 -18.62
C ALA A 96 20.49 -15.40 -19.00
N LEU A 97 19.47 -15.37 -18.14
CA LEU A 97 18.16 -15.96 -18.43
C LEU A 97 17.52 -15.35 -19.68
N LYS A 98 17.56 -14.03 -19.84
CA LYS A 98 17.08 -13.37 -21.07
C LYS A 98 17.84 -13.84 -22.32
N ALA A 99 19.15 -14.01 -22.21
CA ALA A 99 19.98 -14.49 -23.33
C ALA A 99 19.65 -15.95 -23.73
N GLU A 100 19.17 -16.76 -22.79
CA GLU A 100 18.69 -18.13 -23.02
C GLU A 100 17.22 -18.20 -23.49
N GLY A 101 16.54 -17.05 -23.60
CA GLY A 101 15.17 -16.96 -24.12
C GLY A 101 14.08 -17.02 -23.04
N TYR A 102 14.43 -16.93 -21.76
CA TYR A 102 13.47 -16.79 -20.67
C TYR A 102 13.00 -15.33 -20.52
N HIS A 103 11.88 -15.13 -19.84
CA HIS A 103 11.22 -13.84 -19.64
C HIS A 103 11.18 -13.46 -18.15
N PRO A 104 12.34 -13.27 -17.49
CA PRO A 104 12.36 -12.87 -16.08
C PRO A 104 11.82 -11.46 -15.88
N PHE A 105 11.39 -11.16 -14.64
CA PHE A 105 11.08 -9.79 -14.24
C PHE A 105 12.26 -8.85 -14.50
N ASP A 106 11.97 -7.63 -14.94
CA ASP A 106 12.98 -6.63 -15.28
C ASP A 106 13.58 -5.95 -14.05
N LEU A 107 14.37 -6.71 -13.30
CA LEU A 107 15.00 -6.28 -12.04
C LEU A 107 15.82 -4.99 -12.18
N LYS A 108 16.39 -4.74 -13.36
CA LYS A 108 17.21 -3.55 -13.62
C LYS A 108 16.41 -2.25 -13.53
N ASN A 109 15.15 -2.31 -13.89
CA ASN A 109 14.24 -1.16 -13.91
C ASN A 109 13.20 -1.24 -12.78
N GLU A 110 13.49 -1.99 -11.72
CA GLU A 110 12.63 -2.06 -10.54
C GLU A 110 12.37 -0.67 -9.96
N ILE A 111 11.10 -0.33 -9.76
CA ILE A 111 10.66 0.94 -9.16
C ILE A 111 10.83 0.89 -7.64
N GLY A 112 10.58 -0.28 -7.05
CA GLY A 112 10.65 -0.52 -5.62
C GLY A 112 9.36 -0.14 -4.88
N ASN A 113 9.49 0.41 -3.69
CA ASN A 113 8.34 0.78 -2.89
C ASN A 113 7.57 1.97 -3.48
N ARG A 114 6.28 2.06 -3.13
CA ARG A 114 5.47 3.22 -3.51
C ARG A 114 6.12 4.50 -2.99
N PRO A 115 6.20 5.56 -3.80
CA PRO A 115 6.81 6.82 -3.40
C PRO A 115 6.25 7.34 -2.07
N GLY A 116 7.13 7.65 -1.13
CA GLY A 116 6.78 8.09 0.22
C GLY A 116 6.55 6.96 1.23
N ALA A 117 6.46 5.69 0.80
CA ALA A 117 6.20 4.57 1.71
C ALA A 117 7.44 4.07 2.48
N ASP A 118 8.64 4.50 2.10
CA ASP A 118 9.89 4.04 2.74
C ASP A 118 10.19 4.69 4.08
N GLN A 119 9.77 5.94 4.24
CA GLN A 119 10.06 6.74 5.44
C GLN A 119 8.83 7.56 5.82
N PRO A 120 8.60 7.76 7.13
CA PRO A 120 7.53 8.65 7.56
C PRO A 120 7.69 10.05 6.98
N ILE A 121 6.60 10.59 6.44
CA ILE A 121 6.54 11.95 5.93
C ILE A 121 6.19 12.95 7.04
N GLN A 122 6.56 14.21 6.86
CA GLN A 122 6.22 15.29 7.78
C GLN A 122 5.22 16.25 7.12
N HIS A 123 4.16 16.57 7.84
CA HIS A 123 3.17 17.57 7.48
C HIS A 123 2.46 18.12 8.72
N LEU A 124 1.62 19.13 8.56
CA LEU A 124 1.04 19.86 9.70
C LEU A 124 0.12 19.02 10.61
N ALA A 125 -0.49 17.96 10.07
CA ALA A 125 -1.42 17.11 10.80
C ALA A 125 -0.76 15.92 11.51
N VAL A 126 0.54 15.66 11.34
CA VAL A 126 1.20 14.51 11.98
C VAL A 126 1.05 14.56 13.49
N GLY A 127 0.51 13.45 14.05
CA GLY A 127 0.28 13.30 15.49
C GLY A 127 -0.90 14.10 16.04
N LYS A 128 -1.71 14.73 15.20
CA LYS A 128 -2.89 15.47 15.63
C LYS A 128 -4.03 14.53 16.00
N LYS A 129 -4.96 15.02 16.82
CA LYS A 129 -6.13 14.26 17.22
C LYS A 129 -7.10 14.11 16.05
N VAL A 130 -7.50 12.88 15.78
CA VAL A 130 -8.53 12.54 14.80
C VAL A 130 -9.80 12.09 15.51
N THR A 131 -10.95 12.46 14.97
CA THR A 131 -12.27 11.97 15.37
C THR A 131 -13.05 11.54 14.16
N TYR A 132 -13.78 10.43 14.30
CA TYR A 132 -14.65 9.89 13.26
C TYR A 132 -16.09 10.33 13.52
N GLY A 133 -16.79 10.65 12.45
CA GLY A 133 -18.21 10.99 12.52
C GLY A 133 -19.06 9.81 12.99
N PRO A 134 -20.32 10.03 13.37
CA PRO A 134 -21.24 8.96 13.73
C PRO A 134 -21.36 7.95 12.58
N ASP A 135 -21.22 6.66 12.90
CA ASP A 135 -21.27 5.54 11.94
C ASP A 135 -20.23 5.60 10.80
N ALA A 136 -19.19 6.41 10.95
CA ALA A 136 -18.14 6.65 9.95
C ALA A 136 -16.79 6.03 10.33
N ALA A 137 -16.73 5.16 11.32
CA ALA A 137 -15.52 4.50 11.75
C ALA A 137 -15.03 3.50 10.68
N TYR A 138 -13.71 3.34 10.61
CA TYR A 138 -13.06 2.35 9.78
C TYR A 138 -13.46 0.90 10.16
N TYR A 139 -13.28 -0.02 9.24
CA TYR A 139 -13.50 -1.44 9.50
C TYR A 139 -12.37 -1.99 10.40
N PRO A 140 -12.70 -2.70 11.50
CA PRO A 140 -11.68 -3.15 12.47
C PRO A 140 -10.57 -4.01 11.88
N GLY A 141 -10.87 -4.80 10.83
CA GLY A 141 -9.90 -5.62 10.12
C GLY A 141 -8.89 -4.81 9.29
N TYR A 142 -9.18 -3.54 9.03
CA TYR A 142 -8.34 -2.62 8.24
C TYR A 142 -8.18 -1.29 8.98
N SER A 143 -7.65 -1.37 10.19
CA SER A 143 -7.49 -0.20 11.06
C SER A 143 -6.22 0.62 10.80
N ALA A 144 -5.25 0.06 10.07
CA ALA A 144 -3.94 0.67 9.80
C ALA A 144 -3.20 1.15 11.08
N GLY A 145 -3.48 0.55 12.24
CA GLY A 145 -2.87 0.97 13.51
C GLY A 145 -3.82 1.73 14.44
N GLY A 146 -5.03 2.07 13.99
CA GLY A 146 -6.08 2.66 14.83
C GLY A 146 -6.43 4.10 14.49
N ASP A 147 -6.93 4.84 15.49
CA ASP A 147 -7.56 6.14 15.27
C ASP A 147 -6.63 7.21 14.71
N SER A 148 -5.32 7.12 14.94
CA SER A 148 -4.32 8.08 14.45
C SER A 148 -3.74 7.73 13.06
N ALA A 149 -4.13 6.61 12.48
CA ALA A 149 -3.50 6.09 11.26
C ALA A 149 -3.53 7.05 10.06
N LEU A 150 -4.52 7.95 10.00
CA LEU A 150 -4.63 8.91 8.89
C LEU A 150 -3.80 10.19 9.10
N VAL A 151 -3.05 10.27 10.18
CA VAL A 151 -2.20 11.42 10.54
C VAL A 151 -0.93 10.96 11.29
N ASP A 152 -0.42 9.78 11.00
CA ASP A 152 0.79 9.24 11.63
C ASP A 152 2.05 9.45 10.77
N GLY A 153 1.88 9.99 9.57
CA GLY A 153 2.94 10.24 8.60
C GLY A 153 3.33 8.99 7.80
N VAL A 154 2.56 7.91 7.88
CA VAL A 154 2.91 6.64 7.22
C VAL A 154 2.11 6.46 5.95
N ILE A 155 2.80 6.57 4.82
CA ILE A 155 2.23 6.31 3.49
C ILE A 155 2.09 4.81 3.26
N GLY A 156 0.95 4.37 2.77
CA GLY A 156 0.71 2.98 2.37
C GLY A 156 1.52 2.56 1.13
N GLY A 157 1.89 1.29 1.08
CA GLY A 157 2.60 0.70 -0.06
C GLY A 157 1.66 0.35 -1.22
N TRP A 158 2.11 -0.56 -2.07
CA TRP A 158 1.36 -1.00 -3.26
C TRP A 158 0.15 -1.88 -2.98
N THR A 159 -0.08 -2.27 -1.72
CA THR A 159 -1.21 -3.13 -1.34
C THR A 159 -1.83 -2.71 -0.02
N TYR A 160 -3.16 -2.78 0.08
CA TYR A 160 -3.87 -2.53 1.35
C TYR A 160 -3.58 -3.61 2.41
N GLY A 161 -3.04 -4.76 2.01
CA GLY A 161 -2.62 -5.84 2.92
C GLY A 161 -1.36 -5.52 3.72
N ASP A 162 -0.65 -4.42 3.47
CA ASP A 162 0.54 -4.00 4.20
C ASP A 162 0.25 -3.40 5.59
N LYS A 163 -1.03 -3.23 5.93
CA LYS A 163 -1.54 -2.69 7.19
C LYS A 163 -1.28 -1.19 7.40
N ARG A 164 -1.06 -0.45 6.32
CA ARG A 164 -0.87 1.01 6.33
C ARG A 164 -2.05 1.75 5.72
N TRP A 165 -3.02 1.02 5.15
CA TRP A 165 -4.23 1.54 4.56
C TRP A 165 -5.40 1.36 5.51
N GLN A 166 -6.09 2.43 5.84
CA GLN A 166 -7.31 2.36 6.63
C GLN A 166 -8.52 2.15 5.71
N GLY A 167 -9.32 1.14 6.00
CA GLY A 167 -10.43 0.71 5.16
C GLY A 167 -11.80 1.08 5.75
N PHE A 168 -12.67 1.67 4.92
CA PHE A 168 -14.06 2.02 5.25
C PHE A 168 -14.99 1.21 4.37
N ILE A 169 -15.89 0.43 5.00
CA ILE A 169 -16.74 -0.51 4.26
C ILE A 169 -18.15 0.02 4.11
N ASP A 170 -18.72 -0.31 2.96
CA ASP A 170 -20.13 -0.25 2.62
C ASP A 170 -20.74 1.12 2.93
N LYS A 171 -21.68 1.58 2.28
CA LYS A 171 -22.54 2.81 2.42
C LYS A 171 -22.20 3.78 3.58
N LYS A 172 -21.20 3.45 4.40
CA LYS A 172 -20.64 4.33 5.41
C LYS A 172 -19.72 5.32 4.72
N ARG A 173 -20.02 6.58 4.89
CA ARG A 173 -19.15 7.65 4.46
C ARG A 173 -17.93 7.69 5.38
N MET A 174 -16.72 7.70 4.83
CA MET A 174 -15.56 8.17 5.58
C MET A 174 -15.83 9.61 6.01
N ASP A 175 -15.74 9.90 7.29
CA ASP A 175 -15.98 11.23 7.86
C ASP A 175 -15.01 11.45 9.00
N VAL A 176 -13.95 12.18 8.72
CA VAL A 176 -12.80 12.35 9.60
C VAL A 176 -12.59 13.82 9.90
N THR A 177 -12.49 14.17 11.17
CA THR A 177 -12.15 15.53 11.61
C THR A 177 -10.82 15.53 12.35
N ILE A 178 -9.87 16.34 11.88
CA ILE A 178 -8.55 16.56 12.46
C ILE A 178 -8.61 17.86 13.29
N ASP A 179 -8.20 17.81 14.57
CA ASP A 179 -8.03 19.00 15.42
C ASP A 179 -6.57 19.47 15.36
N MET A 180 -6.32 20.56 14.67
CA MET A 180 -5.00 21.19 14.57
C MET A 180 -4.57 21.87 15.90
N GLU A 181 -5.40 21.75 16.97
CA GLU A 181 -5.21 22.31 18.32
C GLU A 181 -5.32 23.83 18.39
N LYS A 182 -4.99 24.52 17.36
CA LYS A 182 -5.08 25.98 17.21
C LYS A 182 -5.42 26.35 15.78
N GLU A 183 -5.85 27.58 15.59
CA GLU A 183 -6.01 28.14 14.24
C GLU A 183 -4.65 28.13 13.50
N THR A 184 -4.60 27.46 12.37
CA THR A 184 -3.40 27.18 11.58
C THR A 184 -3.62 27.59 10.14
N GLU A 185 -2.61 28.15 9.51
CA GLU A 185 -2.62 28.42 8.05
C GLU A 185 -2.46 27.10 7.30
N ILE A 186 -3.33 26.88 6.31
CA ILE A 186 -3.44 25.64 5.55
C ILE A 186 -3.41 26.00 4.06
N HIS A 187 -2.48 25.39 3.35
CA HIS A 187 -2.29 25.62 1.90
C HIS A 187 -2.74 24.43 1.05
N SER A 188 -2.75 23.24 1.60
CA SER A 188 -3.30 22.06 0.93
C SER A 188 -3.78 21.01 1.94
N VAL A 189 -4.79 20.26 1.52
CA VAL A 189 -5.28 19.05 2.21
C VAL A 189 -5.54 17.99 1.14
N GLY A 190 -5.00 16.81 1.29
CA GLY A 190 -5.23 15.73 0.32
C GLY A 190 -4.96 14.35 0.92
N ALA A 191 -5.60 13.34 0.35
CA ALA A 191 -5.37 11.94 0.69
C ALA A 191 -5.38 11.08 -0.56
N ASP A 192 -4.56 10.03 -0.56
CA ASP A 192 -4.55 9.05 -1.64
C ASP A 192 -5.59 7.96 -1.38
N PHE A 193 -6.27 7.55 -2.44
CA PHE A 193 -7.16 6.40 -2.43
C PHE A 193 -6.64 5.35 -3.41
N MET A 194 -6.89 4.09 -3.06
CA MET A 194 -6.53 2.93 -3.86
C MET A 194 -7.78 2.33 -4.53
N GLN A 195 -7.64 1.84 -5.75
CA GLN A 195 -8.63 0.98 -6.39
C GLN A 195 -8.03 -0.37 -6.76
N VAL A 196 -8.73 -1.44 -6.37
CA VAL A 196 -8.48 -2.83 -6.77
C VAL A 196 -9.84 -3.49 -6.93
N CYS A 197 -10.33 -3.60 -8.16
CA CYS A 197 -11.74 -3.96 -8.40
C CYS A 197 -12.10 -5.40 -8.00
N GLY A 198 -11.19 -6.36 -8.14
CA GLY A 198 -11.42 -7.76 -7.78
C GLY A 198 -11.91 -7.95 -6.33
N PRO A 199 -11.22 -7.44 -5.31
CA PRO A 199 -11.66 -7.48 -3.92
C PRO A 199 -12.63 -6.35 -3.52
N GLU A 200 -13.28 -5.71 -4.48
CA GLU A 200 -14.28 -4.64 -4.28
C GLU A 200 -13.73 -3.41 -3.54
N VAL A 201 -12.51 -3.01 -3.88
CA VAL A 201 -11.92 -1.75 -3.44
C VAL A 201 -12.08 -0.73 -4.56
N PHE A 202 -12.76 0.39 -4.29
CA PHE A 202 -13.08 1.39 -5.31
C PHE A 202 -12.64 2.79 -4.90
N MET A 203 -12.43 3.65 -5.89
CA MET A 203 -12.26 5.09 -5.66
C MET A 203 -13.52 5.70 -5.04
N PRO A 204 -13.41 6.78 -4.25
CA PRO A 204 -14.57 7.52 -3.80
C PRO A 204 -15.31 8.14 -4.99
N SER A 205 -16.64 8.16 -4.92
CA SER A 205 -17.49 8.87 -5.88
C SER A 205 -17.61 10.36 -5.56
N GLU A 206 -17.43 10.73 -4.31
CA GLU A 206 -17.43 12.11 -3.84
C GLU A 206 -16.41 12.28 -2.71
N VAL A 207 -15.66 13.36 -2.75
CA VAL A 207 -14.82 13.81 -1.64
C VAL A 207 -15.16 15.27 -1.31
N ILE A 208 -15.32 15.57 -0.02
CA ILE A 208 -15.57 16.91 0.50
C ILE A 208 -14.52 17.27 1.53
N ILE A 209 -13.86 18.41 1.35
CA ILE A 209 -12.90 18.98 2.29
C ILE A 209 -13.48 20.27 2.84
N SER A 210 -13.57 20.37 4.17
CA SER A 210 -14.16 21.52 4.86
C SER A 210 -13.31 21.91 6.06
N VAL A 211 -13.45 23.15 6.51
CA VAL A 211 -12.74 23.69 7.69
C VAL A 211 -13.66 24.37 8.66
N SER A 212 -13.24 24.44 9.92
CA SER A 212 -13.99 25.09 10.99
C SER A 212 -13.06 25.66 12.06
N ASN A 213 -13.51 26.66 12.83
CA ASN A 213 -12.81 27.15 14.01
C ASN A 213 -13.45 26.72 15.33
N ASP A 214 -14.72 26.30 15.30
CA ASP A 214 -15.47 25.87 16.49
C ASP A 214 -15.73 24.34 16.53
N GLY A 215 -15.41 23.63 15.43
CA GLY A 215 -15.62 22.18 15.29
C GLY A 215 -17.10 21.80 15.13
N LYS A 216 -18.00 22.76 14.86
CA LYS A 216 -19.44 22.54 14.70
C LYS A 216 -19.93 22.98 13.34
N GLU A 217 -19.64 24.22 12.98
CA GLU A 217 -20.00 24.76 11.67
C GLU A 217 -18.80 24.70 10.75
N PHE A 218 -18.96 23.98 9.62
CA PHE A 218 -17.90 23.76 8.65
C PHE A 218 -18.18 24.53 7.35
N THR A 219 -17.15 25.20 6.85
CA THR A 219 -17.16 25.84 5.54
C THR A 219 -16.48 24.91 4.55
N GLU A 220 -17.19 24.57 3.48
CA GLU A 220 -16.66 23.72 2.41
C GLU A 220 -15.57 24.49 1.63
N LEU A 221 -14.39 23.89 1.50
CA LEU A 221 -13.31 24.40 0.68
C LEU A 221 -13.38 23.82 -0.73
N LYS A 222 -13.69 22.52 -0.83
CA LYS A 222 -13.79 21.83 -2.12
C LYS A 222 -14.67 20.59 -2.02
N ARG A 223 -15.46 20.42 -3.08
CA ARG A 223 -16.19 19.19 -3.39
C ARG A 223 -15.69 18.63 -4.71
N MET A 224 -15.39 17.35 -4.74
CA MET A 224 -14.91 16.62 -5.91
C MET A 224 -15.87 15.46 -6.17
N GLU A 225 -16.48 15.46 -7.33
CA GLU A 225 -17.25 14.33 -7.84
C GLU A 225 -16.33 13.49 -8.75
N HIS A 226 -16.38 12.19 -8.60
CA HIS A 226 -15.58 11.26 -9.38
C HIS A 226 -16.45 10.11 -9.90
N LYS A 227 -16.39 9.87 -11.20
CA LYS A 227 -17.05 8.71 -11.81
C LYS A 227 -16.13 7.48 -11.66
N VAL A 228 -16.49 6.58 -10.78
CA VAL A 228 -15.76 5.31 -10.60
C VAL A 228 -15.91 4.46 -11.87
N VAL A 229 -14.78 4.00 -12.40
CA VAL A 229 -14.72 3.10 -13.56
C VAL A 229 -14.02 1.83 -13.13
N LYS A 230 -14.67 0.67 -13.31
CA LYS A 230 -14.05 -0.63 -13.03
C LYS A 230 -13.06 -0.97 -14.13
N ASP A 231 -11.87 -1.35 -13.73
CA ASP A 231 -10.85 -1.95 -14.59
C ASP A 231 -10.04 -2.99 -13.79
N ASP A 232 -9.16 -3.70 -14.47
CA ASP A 232 -8.34 -4.76 -13.86
C ASP A 232 -7.02 -4.22 -13.29
N LYS A 233 -6.82 -2.88 -13.30
CA LYS A 233 -5.59 -2.26 -12.82
C LYS A 233 -5.71 -1.85 -11.37
N VAL A 234 -4.59 -1.96 -10.64
CA VAL A 234 -4.43 -1.30 -9.35
C VAL A 234 -4.07 0.16 -9.60
N THR A 235 -4.90 1.07 -9.13
CA THR A 235 -4.68 2.50 -9.34
C THR A 235 -4.68 3.27 -8.02
N PHE A 236 -3.98 4.40 -8.01
CA PHE A 236 -3.89 5.31 -6.88
C PHE A 236 -4.22 6.71 -7.35
N THR A 237 -5.09 7.41 -6.63
CA THR A 237 -5.51 8.75 -6.99
C THR A 237 -5.56 9.65 -5.75
N ASN A 238 -4.91 10.81 -5.85
CA ASN A 238 -5.01 11.83 -4.81
C ASN A 238 -6.28 12.66 -5.00
N PHE A 239 -7.05 12.80 -3.93
CA PHE A 239 -8.16 13.74 -3.85
C PHE A 239 -7.81 14.85 -2.88
N GLY A 240 -7.56 16.05 -3.41
CA GLY A 240 -7.06 17.15 -2.60
C GLY A 240 -7.56 18.51 -3.01
N TRP A 241 -7.36 19.45 -2.09
CA TRP A 241 -7.58 20.87 -2.25
C TRP A 241 -6.25 21.62 -2.06
N GLU A 242 -6.06 22.65 -2.86
CA GLU A 242 -5.00 23.63 -2.73
C GLU A 242 -5.57 25.03 -2.70
N GLY A 243 -5.04 25.89 -1.84
CA GLY A 243 -5.49 27.27 -1.67
C GLY A 243 -4.88 27.93 -0.44
N ASN A 244 -5.63 28.85 0.17
CA ASN A 244 -5.28 29.46 1.43
C ASN A 244 -6.50 29.45 2.34
N ALA A 245 -6.38 28.80 3.48
CA ALA A 245 -7.39 28.79 4.54
C ALA A 245 -6.69 28.96 5.89
N LYS A 246 -7.47 29.38 6.90
CA LYS A 246 -6.99 29.49 8.27
C LYS A 246 -8.05 28.91 9.18
N ALA A 247 -7.75 27.80 9.83
CA ALA A 247 -8.72 27.07 10.64
C ALA A 247 -8.06 26.19 11.70
N ARG A 248 -8.84 25.82 12.72
CA ARG A 248 -8.44 24.85 13.73
C ARG A 248 -8.83 23.42 13.37
N TYR A 249 -9.99 23.22 12.73
CA TYR A 249 -10.48 21.89 12.38
C TYR A 249 -10.53 21.71 10.88
N ILE A 250 -10.09 20.54 10.42
CA ILE A 250 -10.19 20.10 9.04
C ILE A 250 -11.07 18.85 9.01
N ARG A 251 -12.10 18.84 8.17
CA ARG A 251 -12.97 17.69 7.97
C ARG A 251 -12.78 17.17 6.57
N TYR A 252 -12.46 15.88 6.47
CA TYR A 252 -12.29 15.15 5.24
C TYR A 252 -13.36 14.06 5.14
N GLN A 253 -14.19 14.12 4.12
CA GLN A 253 -15.27 13.17 3.91
C GLN A 253 -15.13 12.54 2.53
N ALA A 254 -15.33 11.20 2.46
CA ALA A 254 -15.35 10.46 1.20
C ALA A 254 -16.53 9.49 1.19
N SER A 255 -17.20 9.39 0.06
CA SER A 255 -18.35 8.50 -0.11
C SER A 255 -18.04 7.45 -1.16
N SER A 256 -18.40 6.18 -0.89
CA SER A 256 -18.40 5.13 -1.91
C SER A 256 -19.48 5.43 -2.96
N GLY A 257 -19.19 5.01 -4.19
CA GLY A 257 -20.12 5.13 -5.31
C GLY A 257 -21.19 4.03 -5.32
N GLU A 258 -21.82 3.89 -6.47
CA GLU A 258 -22.87 2.88 -6.72
C GLU A 258 -22.42 1.43 -6.51
N PHE A 259 -21.11 1.14 -6.62
CA PHE A 259 -20.56 -0.20 -6.45
C PHE A 259 -20.43 -0.63 -4.98
N GLY A 260 -20.53 0.30 -4.02
CA GLY A 260 -20.32 0.00 -2.61
C GLY A 260 -18.86 -0.41 -2.34
N GLY A 261 -18.66 -1.54 -1.65
CA GLY A 261 -17.34 -2.09 -1.35
C GLY A 261 -16.54 -1.28 -0.35
N PHE A 262 -15.21 -1.34 -0.46
CA PHE A 262 -14.29 -0.63 0.42
C PHE A 262 -13.78 0.67 -0.21
N LEU A 263 -13.59 1.67 0.66
CA LEU A 263 -12.68 2.79 0.43
C LEU A 263 -11.41 2.55 1.24
N PHE A 264 -10.24 2.63 0.61
CA PHE A 264 -8.95 2.60 1.32
C PHE A 264 -8.21 3.91 1.12
N THR A 265 -7.77 4.49 2.22
CA THR A 265 -6.88 5.67 2.23
C THR A 265 -5.78 5.46 3.27
N ASP A 266 -4.63 6.08 3.07
CA ASP A 266 -3.46 5.91 3.94
C ASP A 266 -3.23 7.11 4.86
N GLU A 267 -3.08 8.32 4.32
CA GLU A 267 -2.70 9.51 5.08
C GLU A 267 -3.44 10.75 4.58
N ILE A 268 -3.91 11.60 5.50
CA ILE A 268 -4.46 12.92 5.17
C ILE A 268 -3.35 13.96 5.33
N VAL A 269 -2.69 14.29 4.25
CA VAL A 269 -1.56 15.22 4.22
C VAL A 269 -2.06 16.66 4.25
N VAL A 270 -1.56 17.46 5.20
CA VAL A 270 -1.89 18.88 5.38
C VAL A 270 -0.62 19.73 5.30
N LYS A 271 -0.63 20.76 4.44
CA LYS A 271 0.51 21.67 4.25
C LYS A 271 0.09 23.13 4.38
#